data_4da3e89ddd238cca4b6258204e8bd426
#
_entry.id   4da3e89ddd238cca4b6258204e8bd426
#
_cell.length_a   1.000
_cell.length_b   1.000
_cell.length_c   1.000
_cell.angle_alpha   90.00
_cell.angle_beta   90.00
_cell.angle_gamma   90.00
#
_symmetry.space_group_name_H-M   'P 1'
#
loop_
_entity.id
_entity.type
_entity.pdbx_description
1 polymer ?
#
loop_
_entity_poly.entity_id
_entity_poly.type
_entity_poly.pdbx_seq_one_letter_code
_entity_poly.pdbx_strand_id
1 'polypeptide(L)'
;MKLTTHLPHLSFAVLATAILVSQTAPAQADGLPDPGFDVVPGLTALVVTDPQNDFLSPNGVAWGVVGASVEANGTIENIDALFTAAHDTGMPVFVSPHYYFPQDHNWQFEGALEVLMHKIGMFDRSDALSIDGFEGSGADWLESYKPHIEHENTIVTSPHKVFGPETNDLVLQLRKRGISKIILSGMSANLCTESHMRELQEQGFEVMVVSDATAAAQLPGLDGYAAALTNFRMIASHVADTDATVAAIRAAH
;
A
#
# COMPACT_ATOMS: atom_id res chain seq x y z
N MET A 1 18.87 -62.59 65.99
CA MET A 1 18.41 -61.19 66.09
C MET A 1 19.06 -60.45 64.92
N LYS A 2 18.35 -60.30 63.80
CA LYS A 2 18.84 -59.60 62.60
C LYS A 2 18.12 -58.22 62.53
N LEU A 3 18.88 -57.13 62.67
CA LEU A 3 18.44 -55.80 62.47
C LEU A 3 18.45 -55.53 60.96
N THR A 4 17.27 -55.17 60.42
CA THR A 4 17.11 -54.64 59.07
C THR A 4 17.01 -53.11 59.15
N THR A 5 18.00 -52.43 58.60
CA THR A 5 18.03 -50.98 58.45
C THR A 5 17.34 -50.58 57.14
N HIS A 6 16.23 -49.85 57.26
CA HIS A 6 15.57 -49.17 56.13
C HIS A 6 16.23 -47.81 55.89
N LEU A 7 16.75 -47.60 54.70
CA LEU A 7 17.18 -46.27 54.17
C LEU A 7 15.98 -45.63 53.45
N PRO A 8 15.70 -44.36 53.66
CA PRO A 8 14.68 -43.67 52.87
C PRO A 8 15.27 -43.19 51.52
N HIS A 9 14.55 -43.46 50.43
CA HIS A 9 14.83 -42.91 49.11
C HIS A 9 14.44 -41.43 49.09
N LEU A 10 15.42 -40.53 48.96
CA LEU A 10 15.18 -39.13 48.61
C LEU A 10 14.97 -39.03 47.09
N SER A 11 13.75 -38.68 46.67
CA SER A 11 13.45 -38.32 45.31
C SER A 11 13.81 -36.83 45.08
N PHE A 12 14.82 -36.59 44.26
CA PHE A 12 15.11 -35.24 43.79
C PHE A 12 14.16 -34.89 42.66
N ALA A 13 13.25 -33.95 42.88
CA ALA A 13 12.47 -33.30 41.83
C ALA A 13 13.34 -32.24 41.15
N VAL A 14 13.69 -32.48 39.90
CA VAL A 14 14.38 -31.51 39.05
C VAL A 14 13.33 -30.54 38.54
N LEU A 15 13.32 -29.33 39.08
CA LEU A 15 12.51 -28.20 38.56
C LEU A 15 13.18 -27.68 37.29
N ALA A 16 12.63 -27.99 36.11
CA ALA A 16 13.06 -27.41 34.85
C ALA A 16 12.50 -26.00 34.75
N THR A 17 13.33 -25.01 35.01
CA THR A 17 13.00 -23.61 34.76
C THR A 17 13.10 -23.35 33.25
N ALA A 18 11.95 -23.21 32.58
CA ALA A 18 11.90 -22.77 31.20
C ALA A 18 12.30 -21.29 31.14
N ILE A 19 13.48 -21.00 30.63
CA ILE A 19 13.91 -19.64 30.31
C ILE A 19 13.18 -19.24 29.01
N LEU A 20 12.16 -18.39 29.11
CA LEU A 20 11.60 -17.69 27.97
C LEU A 20 12.70 -16.73 27.46
N VAL A 21 13.38 -17.13 26.40
CA VAL A 21 14.22 -16.20 25.62
C VAL A 21 13.26 -15.35 24.82
N SER A 22 12.97 -14.15 25.30
CA SER A 22 12.32 -13.11 24.52
C SER A 22 13.26 -12.77 23.36
N GLN A 23 12.89 -13.19 22.15
CA GLN A 23 13.61 -12.75 20.95
C GLN A 23 13.24 -11.28 20.75
N THR A 24 14.11 -10.37 21.19
CA THR A 24 14.04 -8.97 20.78
C THR A 24 14.33 -8.91 19.29
N ALA A 25 13.36 -8.46 18.51
CA ALA A 25 13.60 -8.15 17.10
C ALA A 25 14.83 -7.22 16.99
N PRO A 26 15.67 -7.40 15.95
CA PRO A 26 16.85 -6.55 15.78
C PRO A 26 16.39 -5.08 15.69
N ALA A 27 16.96 -4.22 16.52
CA ALA A 27 16.73 -2.78 16.42
C ALA A 27 17.14 -2.34 15.01
N GLN A 28 16.25 -1.63 14.31
CA GLN A 28 16.56 -1.14 12.97
C GLN A 28 17.75 -0.19 13.03
N ALA A 29 18.60 -0.24 12.00
CA ALA A 29 19.88 0.45 11.96
C ALA A 29 19.78 1.99 12.01
N ASP A 30 18.60 2.57 11.75
CA ASP A 30 18.33 4.01 11.78
C ASP A 30 17.89 4.54 13.16
N GLY A 31 17.71 3.66 14.14
CA GLY A 31 17.30 4.02 15.51
C GLY A 31 15.83 4.43 15.66
N LEU A 32 15.04 4.44 14.59
CA LEU A 32 13.60 4.67 14.67
C LEU A 32 12.87 3.39 15.12
N PRO A 33 11.82 3.51 15.96
CA PRO A 33 11.01 2.35 16.31
C PRO A 33 10.28 1.80 15.08
N ASP A 34 9.99 0.52 15.10
CA ASP A 34 9.07 -0.13 14.18
C ASP A 34 7.94 -0.74 15.00
N PRO A 35 6.75 -0.13 14.98
CA PRO A 35 5.59 -0.69 15.68
C PRO A 35 5.17 -2.07 15.18
N GLY A 36 5.55 -2.40 13.93
CA GLY A 36 5.11 -3.61 13.25
C GLY A 36 3.71 -3.49 12.66
N PHE A 37 3.28 -4.53 11.94
CA PHE A 37 1.94 -4.60 11.36
C PHE A 37 1.50 -6.06 11.26
N ASP A 38 0.38 -6.37 11.89
CA ASP A 38 -0.25 -7.69 11.77
C ASP A 38 -1.39 -7.64 10.75
N VAL A 39 -1.40 -8.58 9.82
CA VAL A 39 -2.56 -8.81 8.95
C VAL A 39 -3.65 -9.51 9.77
N VAL A 40 -4.82 -8.88 9.86
CA VAL A 40 -5.96 -9.42 10.62
C VAL A 40 -7.16 -9.58 9.70
N PRO A 41 -7.63 -10.80 9.42
CA PRO A 41 -8.80 -11.04 8.59
C PRO A 41 -10.02 -10.23 9.05
N GLY A 42 -10.70 -9.60 8.09
CA GLY A 42 -11.87 -8.76 8.36
C GLY A 42 -11.56 -7.35 8.88
N LEU A 43 -10.31 -7.04 9.28
CA LEU A 43 -9.88 -5.70 9.68
C LEU A 43 -8.86 -5.10 8.72
N THR A 44 -8.18 -5.93 7.91
CA THR A 44 -7.14 -5.50 6.97
C THR A 44 -7.69 -5.45 5.54
N ALA A 45 -7.29 -4.43 4.78
CA ALA A 45 -7.57 -4.29 3.36
C ALA A 45 -6.32 -3.88 2.58
N LEU A 46 -6.24 -4.28 1.31
CA LEU A 46 -5.29 -3.73 0.34
C LEU A 46 -5.88 -2.44 -0.25
N VAL A 47 -5.10 -1.37 -0.27
CA VAL A 47 -5.41 -0.11 -0.97
C VAL A 47 -4.36 0.12 -2.05
N VAL A 48 -4.80 0.31 -3.29
CA VAL A 48 -3.93 0.62 -4.44
C VAL A 48 -4.31 1.98 -5.01
N THR A 49 -3.35 2.91 -5.00
CA THR A 49 -3.53 4.25 -5.58
C THR A 49 -3.11 4.25 -7.04
N ASP A 50 -3.88 4.88 -7.89
CA ASP A 50 -3.59 5.22 -9.29
C ASP A 50 -2.98 4.08 -10.13
N PRO A 51 -3.60 2.88 -10.19
CA PRO A 51 -3.09 1.76 -11.00
C PRO A 51 -3.39 1.96 -12.51
N GLN A 52 -3.08 3.15 -13.02
CA GLN A 52 -3.54 3.68 -14.30
C GLN A 52 -2.40 3.79 -15.33
N ASN A 53 -2.78 3.76 -16.62
CA ASN A 53 -1.85 3.75 -17.75
C ASN A 53 -0.89 4.94 -17.76
N ASP A 54 -1.32 6.13 -17.36
CA ASP A 54 -0.47 7.32 -17.37
C ASP A 54 0.79 7.16 -16.52
N PHE A 55 0.73 6.36 -15.47
CA PHE A 55 1.91 6.02 -14.67
C PHE A 55 2.59 4.72 -15.11
N LEU A 56 1.81 3.69 -15.44
CA LEU A 56 2.31 2.31 -15.49
C LEU A 56 2.47 1.74 -16.90
N SER A 57 1.96 2.44 -17.92
CA SER A 57 2.16 2.07 -19.31
C SER A 57 3.36 2.82 -19.91
N PRO A 58 4.21 2.15 -20.74
CA PRO A 58 5.25 2.84 -21.52
C PRO A 58 4.70 3.95 -22.45
N ASN A 59 3.41 3.92 -22.74
CA ASN A 59 2.72 4.95 -23.52
C ASN A 59 2.07 6.05 -22.65
N GLY A 60 2.12 5.93 -21.32
CA GLY A 60 1.56 6.91 -20.39
C GLY A 60 2.35 8.21 -20.38
N VAL A 61 1.67 9.33 -20.17
CA VAL A 61 2.30 10.65 -20.24
C VAL A 61 3.36 10.91 -19.16
N ALA A 62 3.31 10.19 -18.05
CA ALA A 62 4.30 10.28 -16.98
C ALA A 62 5.45 9.28 -17.13
N TRP A 63 5.37 8.30 -18.05
CA TRP A 63 6.36 7.23 -18.16
C TRP A 63 7.79 7.74 -18.30
N GLY A 64 7.98 8.81 -19.06
CA GLY A 64 9.31 9.39 -19.28
C GLY A 64 10.04 9.83 -18.01
N VAL A 65 9.33 10.00 -16.89
CA VAL A 65 9.91 10.41 -15.59
C VAL A 65 9.76 9.36 -14.50
N VAL A 66 8.80 8.44 -14.61
CA VAL A 66 8.57 7.39 -13.61
C VAL A 66 9.04 6.01 -14.05
N GLY A 67 9.11 5.74 -15.36
CA GLY A 67 9.34 4.40 -15.91
C GLY A 67 10.59 3.71 -15.39
N ALA A 68 11.70 4.44 -15.28
CA ALA A 68 12.95 3.89 -14.72
C ALA A 68 12.78 3.41 -13.26
N SER A 69 12.02 4.13 -12.45
CA SER A 69 11.72 3.74 -11.08
C SER A 69 10.73 2.56 -11.04
N VAL A 70 9.72 2.55 -11.90
CA VAL A 70 8.76 1.44 -12.04
C VAL A 70 9.47 0.13 -12.38
N GLU A 71 10.36 0.18 -13.38
CA GLU A 71 11.15 -0.99 -13.81
C GLU A 71 12.16 -1.45 -12.74
N ALA A 72 12.87 -0.50 -12.11
CA ALA A 72 13.87 -0.82 -11.10
C ALA A 72 13.27 -1.49 -9.85
N ASN A 73 12.05 -1.13 -9.48
CA ASN A 73 11.36 -1.69 -8.31
C ASN A 73 10.53 -2.93 -8.67
N GLY A 74 10.30 -3.26 -9.95
CA GLY A 74 9.35 -4.28 -10.35
C GLY A 74 7.92 -3.95 -9.94
N THR A 75 7.57 -2.66 -9.94
CA THR A 75 6.33 -2.14 -9.35
C THR A 75 5.08 -2.80 -9.92
N ILE A 76 5.07 -3.07 -11.24
CA ILE A 76 3.91 -3.67 -11.91
C ILE A 76 3.68 -5.09 -11.41
N GLU A 77 4.71 -5.92 -11.40
CA GLU A 77 4.66 -7.31 -10.97
C GLU A 77 4.35 -7.41 -9.47
N ASN A 78 4.87 -6.48 -8.69
CA ASN A 78 4.66 -6.42 -7.25
C ASN A 78 3.21 -6.05 -6.88
N ILE A 79 2.61 -5.07 -7.55
CA ILE A 79 1.19 -4.74 -7.37
C ILE A 79 0.30 -5.92 -7.80
N ASP A 80 0.63 -6.60 -8.91
CA ASP A 80 -0.10 -7.79 -9.37
C ASP A 80 -0.07 -8.92 -8.34
N ALA A 81 1.10 -9.16 -7.73
CA ALA A 81 1.25 -10.16 -6.67
C ALA A 81 0.43 -9.83 -5.42
N LEU A 82 0.33 -8.55 -5.05
CA LEU A 82 -0.52 -8.08 -3.94
C LEU A 82 -2.01 -8.28 -4.26
N PHE A 83 -2.46 -7.89 -5.44
CA PHE A 83 -3.83 -8.15 -5.89
C PHE A 83 -4.17 -9.64 -5.82
N THR A 84 -3.30 -10.47 -6.40
CA THR A 84 -3.46 -11.93 -6.40
C THR A 84 -3.57 -12.49 -4.98
N ALA A 85 -2.66 -12.11 -4.08
CA ALA A 85 -2.68 -12.58 -2.70
C ALA A 85 -3.95 -12.13 -1.95
N ALA A 86 -4.40 -10.89 -2.16
CA ALA A 86 -5.63 -10.39 -1.56
C ALA A 86 -6.87 -11.15 -2.06
N HIS A 87 -6.99 -11.40 -3.37
CA HIS A 87 -8.11 -12.13 -3.94
C HIS A 87 -8.12 -13.61 -3.53
N ASP A 88 -6.97 -14.29 -3.55
CA ASP A 88 -6.83 -15.69 -3.15
C ASP A 88 -7.28 -15.93 -1.70
N THR A 89 -7.14 -14.92 -0.84
CA THR A 89 -7.48 -15.00 0.58
C THR A 89 -8.82 -14.35 0.94
N GLY A 90 -9.50 -13.74 -0.03
CA GLY A 90 -10.76 -13.01 0.20
C GLY A 90 -10.57 -11.69 0.94
N MET A 91 -9.34 -11.16 1.01
CA MET A 91 -9.08 -9.83 1.57
C MET A 91 -9.73 -8.77 0.69
N PRO A 92 -10.46 -7.78 1.25
CA PRO A 92 -11.02 -6.70 0.46
C PRO A 92 -9.94 -5.82 -0.14
N VAL A 93 -10.16 -5.44 -1.41
CA VAL A 93 -9.29 -4.55 -2.17
C VAL A 93 -10.01 -3.22 -2.44
N PHE A 94 -9.31 -2.13 -2.28
CA PHE A 94 -9.79 -0.79 -2.63
C PHE A 94 -8.84 -0.15 -3.64
N VAL A 95 -9.39 0.36 -4.72
CA VAL A 95 -8.66 1.13 -5.72
C VAL A 95 -9.08 2.58 -5.60
N SER A 96 -8.11 3.46 -5.41
CA SER A 96 -8.30 4.92 -5.31
C SER A 96 -7.73 5.59 -6.56
N PRO A 97 -8.56 5.86 -7.58
CA PRO A 97 -8.09 6.41 -8.86
C PRO A 97 -7.97 7.92 -8.84
N HIS A 98 -7.18 8.46 -9.75
CA HIS A 98 -7.09 9.87 -10.05
C HIS A 98 -7.78 10.16 -11.39
N TYR A 99 -8.77 11.02 -11.42
CA TYR A 99 -9.37 11.50 -12.67
C TYR A 99 -9.56 13.01 -12.64
N TYR A 100 -9.23 13.67 -13.76
CA TYR A 100 -9.65 15.03 -14.06
C TYR A 100 -10.81 15.01 -15.05
N PHE A 101 -11.79 15.87 -14.79
CA PHE A 101 -12.91 16.12 -15.67
C PHE A 101 -12.79 17.51 -16.29
N PRO A 102 -13.54 17.84 -17.36
CA PRO A 102 -13.43 19.14 -18.01
C PRO A 102 -13.55 20.36 -17.09
N GLN A 103 -14.36 20.28 -16.04
CA GLN A 103 -14.52 21.36 -15.06
C GLN A 103 -13.27 21.56 -14.19
N ASP A 104 -12.45 20.52 -13.97
CA ASP A 104 -11.26 20.59 -13.12
C ASP A 104 -10.18 21.46 -13.76
N HIS A 105 -10.13 21.51 -15.11
CA HIS A 105 -9.21 22.36 -15.88
C HIS A 105 -9.51 23.87 -15.78
N ASN A 106 -10.55 24.25 -15.04
CA ASN A 106 -10.90 25.66 -14.82
C ASN A 106 -10.61 26.13 -13.38
N TRP A 107 -9.78 25.40 -12.63
CA TRP A 107 -9.40 25.83 -11.30
C TRP A 107 -8.65 27.15 -11.32
N GLN A 108 -8.94 28.00 -10.34
CA GLN A 108 -8.29 29.29 -10.19
C GLN A 108 -6.95 29.19 -9.44
N PHE A 109 -6.82 28.18 -8.59
CA PHE A 109 -5.64 27.98 -7.75
C PHE A 109 -5.14 26.54 -7.91
N GLU A 110 -3.90 26.41 -8.34
CA GLU A 110 -3.28 25.12 -8.63
C GLU A 110 -1.84 25.10 -8.12
N GLY A 111 -1.38 23.93 -7.68
CA GLY A 111 0.01 23.66 -7.43
C GLY A 111 0.78 23.44 -8.74
N ALA A 112 2.11 23.49 -8.67
CA ALA A 112 2.98 23.36 -9.85
C ALA A 112 2.74 22.06 -10.62
N LEU A 113 2.50 20.94 -9.91
CA LEU A 113 2.27 19.65 -10.54
C LEU A 113 0.86 19.56 -11.14
N GLU A 114 -0.17 20.13 -10.51
CA GLU A 114 -1.53 20.16 -11.06
C GLU A 114 -1.56 20.92 -12.39
N VAL A 115 -0.90 22.10 -12.47
CA VAL A 115 -0.72 22.85 -13.73
C VAL A 115 -0.05 21.98 -14.80
N LEU A 116 0.98 21.21 -14.45
CA LEU A 116 1.65 20.32 -15.39
C LEU A 116 0.72 19.19 -15.84
N MET A 117 0.04 18.53 -14.92
CA MET A 117 -0.86 17.40 -15.20
C MET A 117 -2.00 17.83 -16.13
N HIS A 118 -2.64 18.95 -15.87
CA HIS A 118 -3.65 19.54 -16.75
C HIS A 118 -3.08 19.87 -18.13
N LYS A 119 -1.88 20.43 -18.19
CA LYS A 119 -1.24 20.78 -19.47
C LYS A 119 -0.94 19.58 -20.36
N ILE A 120 -0.59 18.44 -19.79
CA ILE A 120 -0.25 17.22 -20.53
C ILE A 120 -1.43 16.24 -20.65
N GLY A 121 -2.61 16.58 -20.11
CA GLY A 121 -3.81 15.76 -20.16
C GLY A 121 -3.71 14.48 -19.33
N MET A 122 -2.96 14.52 -18.22
CA MET A 122 -2.77 13.36 -17.35
C MET A 122 -4.07 13.03 -16.62
N PHE A 123 -4.50 11.77 -16.68
CA PHE A 123 -5.74 11.27 -16.06
C PHE A 123 -7.04 11.93 -16.54
N ASP A 124 -7.01 12.56 -17.71
CA ASP A 124 -8.18 13.23 -18.26
C ASP A 124 -9.28 12.24 -18.63
N ARG A 125 -10.49 12.59 -18.24
CA ARG A 125 -11.75 11.94 -18.61
C ARG A 125 -12.61 12.94 -19.39
N SER A 126 -13.27 12.45 -20.43
CA SER A 126 -14.17 13.30 -21.25
C SER A 126 -15.35 13.86 -20.47
N ASP A 127 -15.85 13.10 -19.49
CA ASP A 127 -16.97 13.50 -18.62
C ASP A 127 -17.03 12.60 -17.38
N ALA A 128 -17.67 13.07 -16.32
CA ALA A 128 -17.87 12.29 -15.09
C ALA A 128 -18.86 11.13 -15.26
N LEU A 129 -19.80 11.25 -16.19
CA LEU A 129 -20.90 10.30 -16.42
C LEU A 129 -20.74 9.50 -17.72
N SER A 130 -19.73 9.80 -18.53
CA SER A 130 -19.43 9.08 -19.78
C SER A 130 -18.15 8.27 -19.66
N ILE A 131 -18.12 7.11 -20.28
CA ILE A 131 -16.93 6.28 -20.49
C ILE A 131 -16.34 6.47 -21.90
N ASP A 132 -16.85 7.42 -22.68
CA ASP A 132 -16.37 7.69 -24.04
C ASP A 132 -14.88 8.08 -24.00
N GLY A 133 -14.07 7.35 -24.79
CA GLY A 133 -12.62 7.56 -24.86
C GLY A 133 -11.84 7.12 -23.61
N PHE A 134 -12.46 6.40 -22.67
CA PHE A 134 -11.77 5.90 -21.48
C PHE A 134 -10.89 4.68 -21.80
N GLU A 135 -11.43 3.72 -22.52
CA GLU A 135 -10.73 2.48 -22.84
C GLU A 135 -9.39 2.76 -23.58
N GLY A 136 -8.30 2.24 -23.02
CA GLY A 136 -6.95 2.44 -23.52
C GLY A 136 -6.38 3.84 -23.36
N SER A 137 -7.10 4.76 -22.71
CA SER A 137 -6.58 6.10 -22.40
C SER A 137 -5.54 6.06 -21.26
N GLY A 138 -4.88 7.19 -21.01
CA GLY A 138 -3.98 7.34 -19.87
C GLY A 138 -4.69 7.17 -18.52
N ALA A 139 -5.95 7.57 -18.45
CA ALA A 139 -6.82 7.43 -17.28
C ALA A 139 -7.34 6.01 -17.05
N ASP A 140 -7.31 5.13 -18.08
CA ASP A 140 -7.72 3.73 -17.95
C ASP A 140 -6.72 2.93 -17.12
N TRP A 141 -7.18 1.80 -16.63
CA TRP A 141 -6.37 0.85 -15.86
C TRP A 141 -5.27 0.22 -16.71
N LEU A 142 -4.14 -0.11 -16.09
CA LEU A 142 -3.17 -0.97 -16.75
C LEU A 142 -3.86 -2.28 -17.15
N GLU A 143 -3.65 -2.72 -18.39
CA GLU A 143 -4.42 -3.86 -18.97
C GLU A 143 -4.33 -5.13 -18.11
N SER A 144 -3.13 -5.43 -17.57
CA SER A 144 -2.92 -6.58 -16.69
C SER A 144 -3.72 -6.50 -15.38
N TYR A 145 -4.13 -5.31 -14.94
CA TYR A 145 -4.86 -5.13 -13.69
C TYR A 145 -6.38 -5.17 -13.84
N LYS A 146 -6.91 -5.08 -15.07
CA LYS A 146 -8.36 -5.08 -15.29
C LYS A 146 -9.07 -6.27 -14.64
N PRO A 147 -8.55 -7.52 -14.74
CA PRO A 147 -9.19 -8.66 -14.05
C PRO A 147 -9.25 -8.50 -12.52
N HIS A 148 -8.23 -7.85 -11.92
CA HIS A 148 -8.22 -7.57 -10.48
C HIS A 148 -9.19 -6.46 -10.08
N ILE A 149 -9.30 -5.43 -10.92
CA ILE A 149 -10.18 -4.28 -10.67
C ILE A 149 -11.65 -4.67 -10.83
N GLU A 150 -11.96 -5.58 -11.76
CA GLU A 150 -13.29 -6.13 -12.01
C GLU A 150 -13.66 -7.27 -11.05
N HIS A 151 -12.74 -7.69 -10.19
CA HIS A 151 -12.99 -8.77 -9.23
C HIS A 151 -14.05 -8.38 -8.19
N GLU A 152 -14.89 -9.33 -7.76
CA GLU A 152 -16.01 -9.09 -6.82
C GLU A 152 -15.61 -8.51 -5.46
N ASN A 153 -14.37 -8.77 -5.00
CA ASN A 153 -13.83 -8.23 -3.75
C ASN A 153 -13.13 -6.88 -3.91
N THR A 154 -13.14 -6.31 -5.12
CA THR A 154 -12.53 -5.01 -5.40
C THR A 154 -13.58 -3.90 -5.39
N ILE A 155 -13.26 -2.83 -4.68
CA ILE A 155 -14.06 -1.61 -4.60
C ILE A 155 -13.26 -0.48 -5.23
N VAL A 156 -13.74 0.02 -6.36
CA VAL A 156 -13.21 1.25 -6.95
C VAL A 156 -13.94 2.42 -6.30
N THR A 157 -13.18 3.27 -5.62
CA THR A 157 -13.72 4.47 -4.97
C THR A 157 -13.97 5.59 -5.99
N SER A 158 -14.70 6.62 -5.62
CA SER A 158 -14.72 7.85 -6.41
C SER A 158 -13.31 8.42 -6.55
N PRO A 159 -13.00 9.16 -7.64
CA PRO A 159 -11.65 9.62 -7.86
C PRO A 159 -11.22 10.67 -6.84
N HIS A 160 -9.98 10.63 -6.41
CA HIS A 160 -9.35 11.79 -5.79
C HIS A 160 -8.91 12.79 -6.87
N LYS A 161 -8.70 14.05 -6.46
CA LYS A 161 -8.50 15.16 -7.39
C LYS A 161 -7.12 15.80 -7.30
N VAL A 162 -6.48 15.69 -6.16
CA VAL A 162 -5.12 16.22 -5.95
C VAL A 162 -4.23 15.04 -5.62
N PHE A 163 -3.91 14.79 -4.36
CA PHE A 163 -3.01 13.67 -4.01
C PHE A 163 -3.59 12.72 -2.97
N GLY A 164 -4.32 13.23 -2.00
CA GLY A 164 -4.86 12.45 -0.90
C GLY A 164 -6.33 12.04 -1.11
N PRO A 165 -6.84 11.15 -0.24
CA PRO A 165 -8.20 10.65 -0.33
C PRO A 165 -9.25 11.60 0.26
N GLU A 166 -8.89 12.84 0.62
CA GLU A 166 -9.80 13.81 1.24
C GLU A 166 -10.95 14.22 0.30
N THR A 167 -10.72 14.09 -1.00
CA THR A 167 -11.71 14.45 -2.03
C THR A 167 -12.51 13.26 -2.55
N ASN A 168 -12.27 12.04 -2.04
CA ASN A 168 -12.98 10.85 -2.47
C ASN A 168 -13.69 10.14 -1.29
N ASP A 169 -14.31 8.99 -1.54
CA ASP A 169 -15.04 8.24 -0.53
C ASP A 169 -14.26 7.06 0.07
N LEU A 170 -12.94 6.97 -0.12
CA LEU A 170 -12.13 5.84 0.35
C LEU A 170 -12.30 5.60 1.87
N VAL A 171 -12.11 6.66 2.66
CA VAL A 171 -12.22 6.56 4.14
C VAL A 171 -13.62 6.09 4.55
N LEU A 172 -14.66 6.61 3.90
CA LEU A 172 -16.04 6.19 4.17
C LEU A 172 -16.23 4.70 3.86
N GLN A 173 -15.75 4.24 2.71
CA GLN A 173 -15.88 2.85 2.27
C GLN A 173 -15.14 1.88 3.21
N LEU A 174 -13.94 2.22 3.63
CA LEU A 174 -13.14 1.46 4.59
C LEU A 174 -13.88 1.36 5.94
N ARG A 175 -14.31 2.51 6.51
CA ARG A 175 -15.00 2.55 7.80
C ARG A 175 -16.32 1.80 7.81
N LYS A 176 -17.11 1.91 6.73
CA LYS A 176 -18.38 1.19 6.59
C LYS A 176 -18.23 -0.33 6.56
N ARG A 177 -17.04 -0.83 6.22
CA ARG A 177 -16.71 -2.26 6.20
C ARG A 177 -15.91 -2.73 7.42
N GLY A 178 -15.70 -1.85 8.41
CA GLY A 178 -14.99 -2.18 9.64
C GLY A 178 -13.47 -2.29 9.47
N ILE A 179 -12.92 -1.82 8.35
CA ILE A 179 -11.47 -1.83 8.10
C ILE A 179 -10.80 -0.81 9.00
N SER A 180 -9.69 -1.20 9.60
CA SER A 180 -8.85 -0.36 10.46
C SER A 180 -7.35 -0.49 10.14
N LYS A 181 -6.96 -1.47 9.33
CA LYS A 181 -5.58 -1.76 8.94
C LYS A 181 -5.45 -1.74 7.43
N ILE A 182 -4.44 -1.05 6.93
CA ILE A 182 -4.25 -0.81 5.50
C ILE A 182 -2.88 -1.31 5.07
N ILE A 183 -2.88 -2.13 4.02
CA ILE A 183 -1.71 -2.42 3.20
C ILE A 183 -1.80 -1.47 2.01
N LEU A 184 -0.84 -0.54 1.89
CA LEU A 184 -0.89 0.54 0.90
C LEU A 184 0.20 0.36 -0.15
N SER A 185 -0.20 0.44 -1.42
CA SER A 185 0.68 0.41 -2.60
C SER A 185 0.14 1.32 -3.71
N GLY A 186 0.81 1.36 -4.85
CA GLY A 186 0.37 2.12 -6.04
C GLY A 186 1.25 3.34 -6.34
N MET A 187 0.71 4.29 -7.09
CA MET A 187 1.45 5.42 -7.65
C MET A 187 0.96 6.76 -7.10
N SER A 188 1.74 7.82 -7.08
CA SER A 188 3.20 7.80 -7.09
C SER A 188 3.70 7.88 -5.65
N ALA A 189 4.84 7.24 -5.37
CA ALA A 189 5.32 7.03 -4.00
C ALA A 189 5.32 8.30 -3.13
N ASN A 190 5.93 9.39 -3.60
CA ASN A 190 6.07 10.66 -2.87
C ASN A 190 4.89 11.63 -3.06
N LEU A 191 3.82 11.20 -3.72
CA LEU A 191 2.64 12.02 -4.01
C LEU A 191 1.38 11.31 -3.48
N CYS A 192 0.63 10.65 -4.35
CA CYS A 192 -0.66 10.08 -3.96
C CYS A 192 -0.50 8.96 -2.91
N THR A 193 0.47 8.05 -3.04
CA THR A 193 0.70 7.00 -2.04
C THR A 193 1.08 7.60 -0.68
N GLU A 194 2.00 8.57 -0.63
CA GLU A 194 2.37 9.24 0.62
C GLU A 194 1.21 10.04 1.21
N SER A 195 0.45 10.76 0.39
CA SER A 195 -0.70 11.53 0.86
C SER A 195 -1.80 10.64 1.43
N HIS A 196 -2.07 9.50 0.78
CA HIS A 196 -2.99 8.49 1.32
C HIS A 196 -2.48 7.93 2.65
N MET A 197 -1.19 7.59 2.77
CA MET A 197 -0.60 7.14 4.02
C MET A 197 -0.83 8.14 5.15
N ARG A 198 -0.54 9.42 4.91
CA ARG A 198 -0.68 10.49 5.91
C ARG A 198 -2.13 10.67 6.35
N GLU A 199 -3.04 10.84 5.39
CA GLU A 199 -4.46 11.06 5.69
C GLU A 199 -5.09 9.84 6.37
N LEU A 200 -4.79 8.62 5.91
CA LEU A 200 -5.33 7.42 6.54
C LEU A 200 -4.88 7.29 8.00
N GLN A 201 -3.63 7.66 8.33
CA GLN A 201 -3.18 7.69 9.72
C GLN A 201 -3.85 8.79 10.54
N GLU A 202 -4.04 10.00 10.01
CA GLU A 202 -4.78 11.07 10.66
C GLU A 202 -6.26 10.68 10.90
N GLN A 203 -6.82 9.83 10.03
CA GLN A 203 -8.14 9.23 10.22
C GLN A 203 -8.15 8.00 11.16
N GLY A 204 -7.00 7.66 11.77
CA GLY A 204 -6.88 6.60 12.78
C GLY A 204 -6.85 5.19 12.20
N PHE A 205 -6.33 5.00 10.99
CA PHE A 205 -5.98 3.68 10.46
C PHE A 205 -4.53 3.34 10.83
N GLU A 206 -4.25 2.06 10.99
CA GLU A 206 -2.89 1.53 10.99
C GLU A 206 -2.48 1.27 9.55
N VAL A 207 -1.35 1.84 9.10
CA VAL A 207 -0.95 1.81 7.69
C VAL A 207 0.43 1.19 7.53
N MET A 208 0.52 0.10 6.77
CA MET A 208 1.76 -0.46 6.25
C MET A 208 1.91 -0.06 4.79
N VAL A 209 3.09 0.41 4.39
CA VAL A 209 3.42 0.72 2.99
C VAL A 209 4.29 -0.38 2.40
N VAL A 210 3.96 -0.84 1.18
CA VAL A 210 4.76 -1.83 0.44
C VAL A 210 5.74 -1.08 -0.44
N SER A 211 7.02 -1.08 -0.03
CA SER A 211 8.03 -0.17 -0.56
C SER A 211 8.40 -0.39 -2.02
N ASP A 212 8.39 -1.63 -2.51
CA ASP A 212 8.70 -2.01 -3.89
C ASP A 212 7.47 -2.14 -4.79
N ALA A 213 6.25 -2.02 -4.22
CA ALA A 213 5.00 -1.94 -4.96
C ALA A 213 4.55 -0.48 -5.21
N THR A 214 5.52 0.43 -5.30
CA THR A 214 5.34 1.84 -5.61
C THR A 214 6.59 2.38 -6.30
N ALA A 215 6.45 3.47 -7.04
CA ALA A 215 7.54 4.15 -7.74
C ALA A 215 7.28 5.66 -7.79
N ALA A 216 8.26 6.44 -8.19
CA ALA A 216 8.11 7.88 -8.31
C ALA A 216 8.98 8.48 -9.44
N ALA A 217 8.71 9.73 -9.74
CA ALA A 217 9.49 10.47 -10.73
C ALA A 217 10.95 10.64 -10.28
N GLN A 218 11.86 10.44 -11.22
CA GLN A 218 13.28 10.68 -11.09
C GLN A 218 13.73 11.67 -12.15
N LEU A 219 14.23 12.80 -11.70
CA LEU A 219 14.74 13.89 -12.54
C LEU A 219 16.13 14.31 -12.03
N PRO A 220 16.96 14.98 -12.84
CA PRO A 220 18.25 15.50 -12.36
C PRO A 220 18.10 16.34 -11.10
N GLY A 221 18.65 15.86 -9.99
CA GLY A 221 18.58 16.53 -8.69
C GLY A 221 17.26 16.33 -7.90
N LEU A 222 16.33 15.54 -8.41
CA LEU A 222 15.06 15.23 -7.75
C LEU A 222 14.81 13.71 -7.83
N ASP A 223 14.81 13.06 -6.68
CA ASP A 223 14.47 11.64 -6.55
C ASP A 223 13.25 11.50 -5.64
N GLY A 224 12.08 11.36 -6.25
CA GLY A 224 10.81 11.23 -5.54
C GLY A 224 10.72 9.92 -4.75
N TYR A 225 11.33 8.85 -5.27
CA TYR A 225 11.28 7.55 -4.58
C TYR A 225 12.13 7.56 -3.31
N ALA A 226 13.35 8.06 -3.37
CA ALA A 226 14.19 8.19 -2.18
C ALA A 226 13.56 9.10 -1.11
N ALA A 227 12.91 10.20 -1.54
CA ALA A 227 12.16 11.07 -0.63
C ALA A 227 10.99 10.33 0.05
N ALA A 228 10.22 9.55 -0.74
CA ALA A 228 9.11 8.76 -0.22
C ALA A 228 9.57 7.71 0.80
N LEU A 229 10.62 6.95 0.50
CA LEU A 229 11.13 5.93 1.42
C LEU A 229 11.53 6.52 2.78
N THR A 230 12.11 7.72 2.80
CA THR A 230 12.42 8.44 4.04
C THR A 230 11.14 8.72 4.83
N ASN A 231 10.09 9.24 4.16
CA ASN A 231 8.83 9.58 4.82
C ASN A 231 8.06 8.32 5.25
N PHE A 232 8.02 7.28 4.44
CA PHE A 232 7.40 6.00 4.80
C PHE A 232 8.01 5.44 6.08
N ARG A 233 9.34 5.41 6.16
CA ARG A 233 10.05 4.91 7.33
C ARG A 233 9.77 5.73 8.60
N MET A 234 9.54 7.04 8.45
CA MET A 234 9.28 7.94 9.59
C MET A 234 7.81 7.96 10.02
N ILE A 235 6.88 7.64 9.13
CA ILE A 235 5.46 7.93 9.33
C ILE A 235 4.61 6.65 9.37
N ALA A 236 4.84 5.70 8.45
CA ALA A 236 4.04 4.48 8.39
C ALA A 236 4.16 3.66 9.68
N SER A 237 3.13 2.89 10.01
CA SER A 237 3.19 1.91 11.10
C SER A 237 4.25 0.84 10.83
N HIS A 238 4.41 0.46 9.56
CA HIS A 238 5.40 -0.49 9.09
C HIS A 238 5.73 -0.26 7.61
N VAL A 239 6.92 -0.66 7.19
CA VAL A 239 7.34 -0.70 5.78
C VAL A 239 7.88 -2.09 5.48
N ALA A 240 7.31 -2.74 4.47
CA ALA A 240 7.73 -4.07 4.03
C ALA A 240 7.93 -4.11 2.51
N ASP A 241 8.58 -5.15 2.02
CA ASP A 241 8.57 -5.49 0.60
C ASP A 241 7.36 -6.36 0.22
N THR A 242 7.18 -6.58 -1.06
CA THR A 242 6.06 -7.37 -1.59
C THR A 242 6.10 -8.82 -1.12
N ASP A 243 7.27 -9.46 -1.12
CA ASP A 243 7.41 -10.87 -0.73
C ASP A 243 7.00 -11.09 0.73
N ALA A 244 7.49 -10.25 1.65
CA ALA A 244 7.12 -10.30 3.05
C ALA A 244 5.63 -10.03 3.26
N THR A 245 5.07 -9.06 2.52
CA THR A 245 3.65 -8.70 2.59
C THR A 245 2.75 -9.82 2.10
N VAL A 246 3.04 -10.41 0.94
CA VAL A 246 2.31 -11.57 0.39
C VAL A 246 2.36 -12.76 1.35
N ALA A 247 3.54 -13.03 1.92
CA ALA A 247 3.68 -14.08 2.93
C ALA A 247 2.81 -13.83 4.17
N ALA A 248 2.77 -12.59 4.67
CA ALA A 248 1.92 -12.20 5.81
C ALA A 248 0.42 -12.33 5.50
N ILE A 249 -0.01 -11.89 4.30
CA ILE A 249 -1.41 -12.04 3.85
C ILE A 249 -1.82 -13.52 3.85
N ARG A 250 -1.02 -14.39 3.22
CA ARG A 250 -1.30 -15.83 3.13
C ARG A 250 -1.23 -16.55 4.46
N ALA A 251 -0.36 -16.13 5.37
CA ALA A 251 -0.24 -16.75 6.69
C ALA A 251 -1.40 -16.41 7.63
N ALA A 252 -2.10 -15.30 7.39
CA ALA A 252 -3.22 -14.86 8.21
C ALA A 252 -4.56 -15.52 7.82
N HIS A 253 -4.66 -16.16 6.64
CA HIS A 253 -5.86 -16.77 6.09
C HIS A 253 -5.67 -18.26 5.87
#